data_423174b033f00b0780a2473230664dd9
#
_entry.id   423174b033f00b0780a2473230664dd9
#
_cell.length_a   1.000
_cell.length_b   1.000
_cell.length_c   1.000
_cell.angle_alpha   90.00
_cell.angle_beta   90.00
_cell.angle_gamma   90.00
#
_symmetry.space_group_name_H-M   'P 1'
#
loop_
_entity.id
_entity.type
_entity.pdbx_description
1 polymer ?
#
loop_
_entity_poly.entity_id
_entity_poly.type
_entity_poly.pdbx_seq_one_letter_code
_entity_poly.pdbx_strand_id
1 'polypeptide(L)'
;MKTWITKLKAVWGRGLPVQLPALLLAAGMLCSGCSTGAISSNYRAVEDLELIQTIGVDRAPEGVCLSAATGKACENEAPKRMTQSGVSMLAALDQLQDRTPSAGLFYAQTSYLLLGEEAAAADGLTPLLDFIARDPDMRLSAPLFIVRGGTAQQAVMETGDDKTDVTEALAALEKDITLDGTSHAYSCTDIARALAGSGCAVVGAVACVRTPESEGGKLALAPAGYAIFRDGDYVGSIEPGTARGASMLLGVAGHGDLAVTDRDGSTVMLTLDSCKTDFRPVWDNDGTLARVDVTLKLRAGIAELRVPRRITVREYQDELNAALAALVTGWAEDVIAASQALGADFLGVGQALAIGGGRRWAAIRDDWPAVWQSVPVRVTVSADVGRTFDLRDGIDTSGGGT
;
A
#
# COMPACT_ATOMS: atom_id res chain seq x y z
N MET A 1 -53.95 -26.20 57.90
CA MET A 1 -53.00 -25.08 57.85
C MET A 1 -51.94 -25.13 58.98
N LYS A 2 -51.99 -26.04 59.93
CA LYS A 2 -51.01 -26.18 61.04
C LYS A 2 -49.89 -27.20 60.79
N THR A 3 -49.99 -28.00 59.75
CA THR A 3 -49.01 -29.08 59.46
C THR A 3 -47.87 -28.67 58.54
N TRP A 4 -47.99 -27.50 57.87
CA TRP A 4 -46.90 -26.99 56.98
C TRP A 4 -45.85 -26.16 57.72
N ILE A 5 -46.23 -25.48 58.79
CA ILE A 5 -45.32 -24.62 59.58
C ILE A 5 -44.33 -25.44 60.39
N THR A 6 -44.73 -26.68 60.79
CA THR A 6 -43.87 -27.58 61.57
C THR A 6 -42.78 -28.25 60.70
N LYS A 7 -43.01 -28.40 59.41
CA LYS A 7 -41.96 -28.94 58.47
C LYS A 7 -40.95 -27.91 58.08
N LEU A 8 -41.27 -26.63 58.07
CA LEU A 8 -40.30 -25.55 57.78
C LEU A 8 -39.32 -25.28 58.93
N LYS A 9 -39.75 -25.52 60.21
CA LYS A 9 -38.84 -25.34 61.35
C LYS A 9 -37.85 -26.52 61.50
N ALA A 10 -38.13 -27.72 60.96
CA ALA A 10 -37.22 -28.86 61.02
C ALA A 10 -36.09 -28.78 59.97
N VAL A 11 -36.20 -27.93 58.96
CA VAL A 11 -35.17 -27.74 57.94
C VAL A 11 -34.17 -26.63 58.34
N TRP A 12 -34.61 -25.71 59.22
CA TRP A 12 -33.73 -24.62 59.70
C TRP A 12 -32.84 -24.96 60.90
N GLY A 13 -33.01 -26.14 61.46
CA GLY A 13 -32.24 -26.64 62.61
C GLY A 13 -30.98 -27.43 62.25
N ARG A 14 -30.72 -27.75 60.98
CA ARG A 14 -29.44 -28.31 60.52
C ARG A 14 -28.70 -27.21 59.84
N GLY A 15 -27.63 -26.69 60.51
CA GLY A 15 -26.77 -25.69 59.97
C GLY A 15 -26.37 -26.02 58.52
N LEU A 16 -26.81 -25.16 57.58
CA LEU A 16 -26.34 -25.22 56.20
C LEU A 16 -24.83 -25.20 56.28
N PRO A 17 -24.14 -26.13 55.59
CA PRO A 17 -22.69 -26.12 55.58
C PRO A 17 -22.22 -24.73 55.09
N VAL A 18 -21.31 -24.10 55.80
CA VAL A 18 -20.76 -22.75 55.54
C VAL A 18 -20.32 -22.56 54.10
N GLN A 19 -20.15 -23.68 53.38
CA GLN A 19 -19.82 -23.72 51.94
C GLN A 19 -20.94 -23.22 51.02
N LEU A 20 -22.23 -23.32 51.39
CA LEU A 20 -23.33 -22.89 50.55
C LEU A 20 -23.44 -21.36 50.41
N PRO A 21 -23.38 -20.57 51.53
CA PRO A 21 -23.37 -19.12 51.44
C PRO A 21 -22.04 -18.60 50.81
N ALA A 22 -20.92 -19.30 51.01
CA ALA A 22 -19.66 -18.96 50.36
C ALA A 22 -19.72 -19.19 48.83
N LEU A 23 -20.37 -20.25 48.41
CA LEU A 23 -20.58 -20.57 46.97
C LEU A 23 -21.54 -19.56 46.29
N LEU A 24 -22.58 -19.13 47.01
CA LEU A 24 -23.49 -18.10 46.53
C LEU A 24 -22.83 -16.71 46.43
N LEU A 25 -21.96 -16.39 47.41
CA LEU A 25 -21.16 -15.16 47.37
C LEU A 25 -20.13 -15.18 46.23
N ALA A 26 -19.47 -16.32 46.01
CA ALA A 26 -18.53 -16.50 44.90
C ALA A 26 -19.24 -16.45 43.54
N ALA A 27 -20.42 -17.08 43.42
CA ALA A 27 -21.24 -16.99 42.22
C ALA A 27 -21.76 -15.56 41.97
N GLY A 28 -22.13 -14.82 43.02
CA GLY A 28 -22.49 -13.39 42.92
C GLY A 28 -21.33 -12.49 42.49
N MET A 29 -20.10 -12.78 42.92
CA MET A 29 -18.90 -12.05 42.46
C MET A 29 -18.51 -12.37 41.05
N LEU A 30 -18.75 -13.61 40.55
CA LEU A 30 -18.51 -14.01 39.18
C LEU A 30 -19.55 -13.40 38.21
N CYS A 31 -20.78 -13.15 38.68
CA CYS A 31 -21.83 -12.49 37.89
C CYS A 31 -21.72 -10.95 37.86
N SER A 32 -20.95 -10.35 38.76
CA SER A 32 -20.78 -8.88 38.81
C SER A 32 -19.65 -8.37 37.89
N GLY A 33 -18.96 -9.27 37.16
CA GLY A 33 -17.83 -8.93 36.26
C GLY A 33 -18.18 -8.25 34.94
N CYS A 34 -19.46 -8.10 34.60
CA CYS A 34 -19.88 -7.34 33.43
C CYS A 34 -20.33 -5.94 33.86
N SER A 35 -19.39 -5.05 34.16
CA SER A 35 -19.74 -3.62 34.21
C SER A 35 -19.93 -3.11 32.78
N THR A 36 -21.14 -3.17 32.30
CA THR A 36 -21.56 -2.53 31.04
C THR A 36 -21.55 -0.99 31.10
N GLY A 37 -21.06 -0.42 32.18
CA GLY A 37 -21.11 1.02 32.43
C GLY A 37 -20.18 1.87 31.57
N ALA A 38 -19.16 1.28 30.94
CA ALA A 38 -18.23 2.03 30.08
C ALA A 38 -18.54 1.87 28.57
N ILE A 39 -19.35 0.88 28.21
CA ILE A 39 -19.68 0.59 26.78
C ILE A 39 -20.92 1.35 26.33
N SER A 40 -21.79 1.74 27.24
CA SER A 40 -23.10 2.34 26.91
C SER A 40 -23.09 3.85 26.71
N SER A 41 -22.03 4.57 27.07
CA SER A 41 -22.01 6.03 26.93
C SER A 41 -21.71 6.51 25.49
N ASN A 42 -21.18 5.65 24.64
CA ASN A 42 -20.81 5.97 23.25
C ASN A 42 -21.57 5.14 22.20
N TYR A 43 -22.62 4.40 22.60
CA TYR A 43 -23.43 3.67 21.62
C TYR A 43 -24.24 4.68 20.81
N ARG A 44 -23.87 4.85 19.53
CA ARG A 44 -24.68 5.54 18.53
C ARG A 44 -25.27 4.48 17.60
N ALA A 45 -26.50 4.69 17.15
CA ALA A 45 -27.08 3.83 16.14
C ALA A 45 -26.27 3.96 14.84
N VAL A 46 -26.18 2.91 14.04
CA VAL A 46 -25.40 2.94 12.78
C VAL A 46 -25.94 4.00 11.83
N GLU A 47 -27.23 4.28 11.89
CA GLU A 47 -27.93 5.31 11.12
C GLU A 47 -27.50 6.74 11.49
N ASP A 48 -26.91 6.92 12.68
CA ASP A 48 -26.40 8.20 13.17
C ASP A 48 -24.87 8.35 12.93
N LEU A 49 -24.25 7.44 12.17
CA LEU A 49 -22.82 7.46 11.87
C LEU A 49 -22.56 7.91 10.44
N GLU A 50 -21.61 8.83 10.29
CA GLU A 50 -21.00 9.17 9.01
C GLU A 50 -19.74 8.33 8.84
N LEU A 51 -19.75 7.41 7.88
CA LEU A 51 -18.63 6.49 7.63
C LEU A 51 -17.56 7.19 6.81
N ILE A 52 -16.45 7.55 7.45
CA ILE A 52 -15.30 8.15 6.79
C ILE A 52 -14.54 7.04 6.05
N GLN A 53 -14.35 7.20 4.75
CA GLN A 53 -13.67 6.23 3.91
C GLN A 53 -12.32 6.73 3.39
N THR A 54 -12.14 8.02 3.23
CA THR A 54 -10.84 8.60 2.84
C THR A 54 -10.48 9.73 3.78
N ILE A 55 -9.23 9.73 4.27
CA ILE A 55 -8.66 10.79 5.09
C ILE A 55 -7.41 11.33 4.40
N GLY A 56 -7.35 12.65 4.23
CA GLY A 56 -6.18 13.38 3.77
C GLY A 56 -5.54 14.16 4.92
N VAL A 57 -4.23 14.16 4.96
CA VAL A 57 -3.41 14.87 5.96
C VAL A 57 -2.45 15.79 5.25
N ASP A 58 -2.50 17.06 5.58
CA ASP A 58 -1.60 18.09 5.09
C ASP A 58 -1.02 18.90 6.25
N ARG A 59 0.05 19.60 5.97
CA ARG A 59 0.60 20.59 6.89
C ARG A 59 -0.27 21.84 6.91
N ALA A 60 -0.50 22.40 8.09
CA ALA A 60 -1.10 23.72 8.28
C ALA A 60 -0.10 24.66 8.95
N PRO A 61 -0.28 25.99 8.87
CA PRO A 61 0.62 26.98 9.49
C PRO A 61 0.85 26.73 10.99
N GLU A 62 -0.18 26.23 11.69
CA GLU A 62 -0.11 25.93 13.12
C GLU A 62 -0.59 24.48 13.38
N GLY A 63 0.11 23.47 12.80
CA GLY A 63 -0.22 22.07 13.01
C GLY A 63 -0.59 21.33 11.74
N VAL A 64 -1.74 20.65 11.72
CA VAL A 64 -2.18 19.79 10.62
C VAL A 64 -3.53 20.22 10.07
N CYS A 65 -3.75 20.00 8.78
CA CYS A 65 -5.03 20.10 8.12
C CYS A 65 -5.51 18.68 7.79
N LEU A 66 -6.66 18.27 8.30
CA LEU A 66 -7.32 17.02 7.97
C LEU A 66 -8.46 17.27 7.00
N SER A 67 -8.54 16.45 5.98
CA SER A 67 -9.65 16.38 5.04
C SER A 67 -10.25 15.00 5.09
N ALA A 68 -11.56 14.89 5.10
CA ALA A 68 -12.25 13.61 5.17
C ALA A 68 -13.38 13.55 4.14
N ALA A 69 -13.57 12.37 3.56
CA ALA A 69 -14.70 12.08 2.69
C ALA A 69 -15.44 10.84 3.18
N THR A 70 -16.76 10.90 3.18
CA THR A 70 -17.62 9.72 3.36
C THR A 70 -17.71 8.96 2.04
N GLY A 71 -17.97 7.65 2.12
CA GLY A 71 -18.47 6.92 0.97
C GLY A 71 -19.91 7.29 0.63
N LYS A 72 -20.40 6.82 -0.50
CA LYS A 72 -21.81 6.93 -0.85
C LYS A 72 -22.65 6.04 0.05
N ALA A 73 -23.55 6.62 0.81
CA ALA A 73 -24.52 5.87 1.62
C ALA A 73 -25.60 5.22 0.74
N CYS A 74 -25.99 5.90 -0.35
CA CYS A 74 -26.95 5.42 -1.37
C CYS A 74 -26.57 5.93 -2.76
N GLU A 75 -27.07 5.28 -3.84
CA GLU A 75 -26.77 5.66 -5.24
C GLU A 75 -27.12 7.14 -5.59
N ASN A 76 -27.99 7.77 -4.83
CA ASN A 76 -28.45 9.14 -5.08
C ASN A 76 -27.95 10.17 -4.06
N GLU A 77 -27.06 9.79 -3.14
CA GLU A 77 -26.53 10.71 -2.12
C GLU A 77 -25.08 11.07 -2.47
N ALA A 78 -24.81 12.38 -2.59
CA ALA A 78 -23.46 12.86 -2.83
C ALA A 78 -22.57 12.60 -1.59
N PRO A 79 -21.30 12.20 -1.78
CA PRO A 79 -20.37 12.02 -0.67
C PRO A 79 -20.14 13.34 0.04
N LYS A 80 -20.15 13.29 1.38
CA LYS A 80 -19.81 14.46 2.20
C LYS A 80 -18.31 14.62 2.25
N ARG A 81 -17.84 15.84 2.05
CA ARG A 81 -16.43 16.21 2.11
C ARG A 81 -16.28 17.32 3.15
N MET A 82 -15.30 17.17 4.01
CA MET A 82 -15.06 18.09 5.11
C MET A 82 -13.58 18.30 5.35
N THR A 83 -13.21 19.45 5.86
CA THR A 83 -11.82 19.77 6.19
C THR A 83 -11.74 20.64 7.43
N GLN A 84 -10.75 20.37 8.28
CA GLN A 84 -10.46 21.16 9.48
C GLN A 84 -8.95 21.14 9.77
N SER A 85 -8.48 22.24 10.34
CA SER A 85 -7.10 22.34 10.84
C SER A 85 -7.10 22.30 12.36
N GLY A 86 -6.07 21.72 12.94
CA GLY A 86 -5.85 21.67 14.37
C GLY A 86 -4.37 21.66 14.71
N VAL A 87 -4.03 21.93 15.95
CA VAL A 87 -2.64 21.88 16.45
C VAL A 87 -2.07 20.44 16.47
N SER A 88 -2.95 19.44 16.34
CA SER A 88 -2.60 18.02 16.20
C SER A 88 -3.70 17.31 15.40
N MET A 89 -3.44 16.07 14.97
CA MET A 89 -4.43 15.25 14.27
C MET A 89 -5.68 15.02 15.13
N LEU A 90 -5.54 14.72 16.41
CA LEU A 90 -6.66 14.55 17.31
C LEU A 90 -7.49 15.83 17.41
N ALA A 91 -6.85 16.99 17.58
CA ALA A 91 -7.56 18.27 17.65
C ALA A 91 -8.31 18.61 16.35
N ALA A 92 -7.74 18.24 15.19
CA ALA A 92 -8.41 18.42 13.91
C ALA A 92 -9.61 17.48 13.75
N LEU A 93 -9.49 16.21 14.20
CA LEU A 93 -10.62 15.26 14.23
C LEU A 93 -11.74 15.72 15.15
N ASP A 94 -11.42 16.22 16.35
CA ASP A 94 -12.41 16.77 17.28
C ASP A 94 -13.17 17.95 16.65
N GLN A 95 -12.46 18.84 15.96
CA GLN A 95 -13.08 19.95 15.24
C GLN A 95 -13.94 19.52 14.06
N LEU A 96 -13.56 18.43 13.35
CA LEU A 96 -14.43 17.84 12.32
C LEU A 96 -15.71 17.30 12.94
N GLN A 97 -15.62 16.61 14.09
CA GLN A 97 -16.78 16.09 14.82
C GLN A 97 -17.69 17.24 15.32
N ASP A 98 -17.12 18.31 15.85
CA ASP A 98 -17.89 19.47 16.35
C ASP A 98 -18.71 20.15 15.25
N ARG A 99 -18.21 20.11 14.01
CA ARG A 99 -18.92 20.65 12.85
C ARG A 99 -19.96 19.71 12.25
N THR A 100 -20.03 18.48 12.75
CA THR A 100 -21.00 17.47 12.32
C THR A 100 -21.84 17.00 13.52
N PRO A 101 -22.54 17.90 14.19
CA PRO A 101 -23.18 17.59 15.48
C PRO A 101 -24.35 16.61 15.36
N SER A 102 -24.94 16.47 14.16
CA SER A 102 -26.08 15.57 13.91
C SER A 102 -25.66 14.11 13.71
N ALA A 103 -24.37 13.84 13.48
CA ALA A 103 -23.87 12.49 13.23
C ALA A 103 -22.52 12.27 13.93
N GLY A 104 -22.24 11.02 14.31
CA GLY A 104 -20.92 10.61 14.78
C GLY A 104 -20.02 10.31 13.61
N LEU A 105 -18.82 10.87 13.55
CA LEU A 105 -17.83 10.47 12.57
C LEU A 105 -17.21 9.12 12.96
N PHE A 106 -17.21 8.17 12.04
CA PHE A 106 -16.72 6.82 12.27
C PHE A 106 -15.55 6.50 11.31
N TYR A 107 -14.36 6.37 11.86
CA TYR A 107 -13.10 6.24 11.12
C TYR A 107 -12.65 4.80 10.90
N ALA A 108 -13.25 3.81 11.62
CA ALA A 108 -12.84 2.40 11.49
C ALA A 108 -13.14 1.77 10.11
N GLN A 109 -13.85 2.50 9.23
CA GLN A 109 -14.10 2.12 7.85
C GLN A 109 -13.19 2.84 6.85
N THR A 110 -12.15 3.56 7.31
CA THR A 110 -11.21 4.24 6.43
C THR A 110 -10.57 3.24 5.47
N SER A 111 -10.78 3.49 4.18
CA SER A 111 -10.29 2.65 3.07
C SER A 111 -8.97 3.17 2.54
N TYR A 112 -8.75 4.50 2.56
CA TYR A 112 -7.55 5.14 2.05
C TYR A 112 -7.08 6.28 2.94
N LEU A 113 -5.76 6.41 3.04
CA LEU A 113 -5.08 7.52 3.68
C LEU A 113 -4.24 8.25 2.62
N LEU A 114 -4.30 9.56 2.64
CA LEU A 114 -3.52 10.44 1.77
C LEU A 114 -2.65 11.34 2.64
N LEU A 115 -1.39 11.48 2.31
CA LEU A 115 -0.47 12.43 2.94
C LEU A 115 0.07 13.37 1.87
N GLY A 116 -0.10 14.68 2.05
CA GLY A 116 0.45 15.67 1.14
C GLY A 116 1.98 15.65 1.12
N GLU A 117 2.60 15.85 -0.05
CA GLU A 117 4.06 15.81 -0.21
C GLU A 117 4.78 16.80 0.71
N GLU A 118 4.23 17.98 0.92
CA GLU A 118 4.81 18.97 1.84
C GLU A 118 4.83 18.47 3.29
N ALA A 119 3.74 17.85 3.76
CA ALA A 119 3.68 17.24 5.09
C ALA A 119 4.65 16.06 5.19
N ALA A 120 4.71 15.21 4.17
CA ALA A 120 5.65 14.09 4.10
C ALA A 120 7.11 14.55 4.14
N ALA A 121 7.44 15.64 3.42
CA ALA A 121 8.80 16.19 3.36
C ALA A 121 9.22 16.89 4.66
N ALA A 122 8.28 17.55 5.34
CA ALA A 122 8.59 18.33 6.54
C ALA A 122 8.55 17.48 7.83
N ASP A 123 7.56 16.61 7.95
CA ASP A 123 7.26 15.91 9.21
C ASP A 123 7.49 14.39 9.11
N GLY A 124 7.71 13.86 7.90
CA GLY A 124 7.90 12.44 7.64
C GLY A 124 6.63 11.61 7.84
N LEU A 125 6.80 10.30 7.98
CA LEU A 125 5.71 9.33 8.22
C LEU A 125 5.42 9.10 9.70
N THR A 126 6.40 9.32 10.57
CA THR A 126 6.32 8.90 11.97
C THR A 126 5.13 9.50 12.71
N PRO A 127 4.81 10.80 12.61
CA PRO A 127 3.66 11.37 13.32
C PRO A 127 2.32 10.74 12.90
N LEU A 128 2.15 10.49 11.60
CA LEU A 128 0.93 9.87 11.07
C LEU A 128 0.80 8.42 11.52
N LEU A 129 1.85 7.63 11.39
CA LEU A 129 1.84 6.21 11.76
C LEU A 129 1.68 6.01 13.27
N ASP A 130 2.33 6.85 14.10
CA ASP A 130 2.18 6.82 15.55
C ASP A 130 0.75 7.17 15.98
N PHE A 131 0.14 8.19 15.35
CA PHE A 131 -1.24 8.56 15.61
C PHE A 131 -2.21 7.40 15.28
N ILE A 132 -2.11 6.83 14.06
CA ILE A 132 -2.97 5.72 13.63
C ILE A 132 -2.78 4.48 14.53
N ALA A 133 -1.55 4.21 14.97
CA ALA A 133 -1.27 3.06 15.82
C ALA A 133 -1.80 3.20 17.26
N ARG A 134 -2.00 4.44 17.74
CA ARG A 134 -2.53 4.72 19.08
C ARG A 134 -4.04 4.88 19.12
N ASP A 135 -4.63 5.28 18.01
CA ASP A 135 -6.07 5.51 17.94
C ASP A 135 -6.79 4.17 17.64
N PRO A 136 -7.66 3.70 18.56
CA PRO A 136 -8.35 2.41 18.40
C PRO A 136 -9.40 2.43 17.27
N ASP A 137 -9.82 3.62 16.84
CA ASP A 137 -10.82 3.80 15.80
C ASP A 137 -10.19 3.93 14.41
N MET A 138 -8.85 3.91 14.31
CA MET A 138 -8.12 3.97 13.04
C MET A 138 -7.67 2.60 12.54
N ARG A 139 -7.59 2.43 11.21
CA ARG A 139 -7.19 1.17 10.59
C ARG A 139 -5.75 1.22 10.06
N LEU A 140 -4.86 0.45 10.70
CA LEU A 140 -3.50 0.24 10.18
C LEU A 140 -3.45 -0.54 8.85
N SER A 141 -4.52 -1.26 8.49
CA SER A 141 -4.61 -1.97 7.22
C SER A 141 -5.00 -1.08 6.04
N ALA A 142 -5.36 0.18 6.28
CA ALA A 142 -5.65 1.12 5.21
C ALA A 142 -4.37 1.44 4.40
N PRO A 143 -4.42 1.41 3.05
CA PRO A 143 -3.33 1.85 2.22
C PRO A 143 -3.09 3.35 2.35
N LEU A 144 -1.81 3.73 2.30
CA LEU A 144 -1.35 5.11 2.32
C LEU A 144 -0.78 5.49 0.97
N PHE A 145 -1.16 6.66 0.46
CA PHE A 145 -0.56 7.28 -0.72
C PHE A 145 -0.01 8.66 -0.39
N ILE A 146 1.12 9.01 -1.01
CA ILE A 146 1.65 10.38 -1.00
C ILE A 146 1.05 11.15 -2.18
N VAL A 147 0.46 12.32 -1.91
CA VAL A 147 -0.06 13.20 -2.96
C VAL A 147 1.05 14.13 -3.42
N ARG A 148 1.59 13.89 -4.61
CA ARG A 148 2.70 14.64 -5.19
C ARG A 148 2.21 15.83 -6.02
N GLY A 149 2.93 16.94 -5.92
CA GLY A 149 2.62 18.16 -6.67
C GLY A 149 1.30 18.82 -6.29
N GLY A 150 0.71 18.45 -5.15
CA GLY A 150 -0.54 18.98 -4.64
C GLY A 150 -0.73 18.65 -3.17
N THR A 151 -1.93 18.91 -2.64
CA THR A 151 -2.30 18.62 -1.25
C THR A 151 -3.25 17.43 -1.18
N ALA A 152 -3.22 16.72 -0.06
CA ALA A 152 -4.21 15.68 0.22
C ALA A 152 -5.62 16.30 0.32
N GLN A 153 -5.73 17.52 0.84
CA GLN A 153 -6.96 18.29 0.84
C GLN A 153 -7.52 18.44 -0.58
N GLN A 154 -6.68 18.86 -1.53
CA GLN A 154 -7.11 19.01 -2.91
C GLN A 154 -7.59 17.67 -3.49
N ALA A 155 -6.86 16.60 -3.25
CA ALA A 155 -7.27 15.25 -3.67
C ALA A 155 -8.63 14.84 -3.10
N VAL A 156 -8.87 15.07 -1.80
CA VAL A 156 -10.13 14.70 -1.14
C VAL A 156 -11.29 15.60 -1.57
N MET A 157 -11.05 16.92 -1.67
CA MET A 157 -12.12 17.90 -1.88
C MET A 157 -12.54 18.07 -3.32
N GLU A 158 -11.60 17.90 -4.29
CA GLU A 158 -11.82 18.23 -5.69
C GLU A 158 -11.90 17.02 -6.62
N THR A 159 -11.41 15.81 -6.19
CA THR A 159 -11.45 14.62 -7.05
C THR A 159 -12.87 14.08 -7.18
N GLY A 160 -13.22 13.71 -8.40
CA GLY A 160 -14.52 13.14 -8.74
C GLY A 160 -15.61 14.19 -8.97
N ASP A 161 -16.84 13.76 -8.91
CA ASP A 161 -18.04 14.58 -9.11
C ASP A 161 -19.17 14.11 -8.17
N ASP A 162 -20.41 14.58 -8.42
CA ASP A 162 -21.59 14.15 -7.63
C ASP A 162 -21.87 12.63 -7.73
N LYS A 163 -21.26 11.95 -8.71
CA LYS A 163 -21.45 10.51 -8.95
C LYS A 163 -20.27 9.63 -8.53
N THR A 164 -19.05 10.18 -8.55
CA THR A 164 -17.81 9.46 -8.23
C THR A 164 -17.13 10.15 -7.07
N ASP A 165 -16.92 9.46 -5.98
CA ASP A 165 -16.18 9.98 -4.84
C ASP A 165 -14.67 9.68 -4.96
N VAL A 166 -13.88 10.33 -4.09
CA VAL A 166 -12.43 10.13 -4.06
C VAL A 166 -12.05 8.69 -3.71
N THR A 167 -12.85 7.99 -2.91
CA THR A 167 -12.62 6.60 -2.51
C THR A 167 -12.79 5.67 -3.69
N GLU A 168 -13.85 5.86 -4.49
CA GLU A 168 -14.06 5.11 -5.74
C GLU A 168 -12.93 5.38 -6.75
N ALA A 169 -12.50 6.65 -6.86
CA ALA A 169 -11.39 7.03 -7.73
C ALA A 169 -10.07 6.36 -7.29
N LEU A 170 -9.78 6.32 -6.00
CA LEU A 170 -8.61 5.63 -5.45
C LEU A 170 -8.70 4.12 -5.64
N ALA A 171 -9.88 3.51 -5.47
CA ALA A 171 -10.07 2.08 -5.69
C ALA A 171 -9.88 1.67 -7.16
N ALA A 172 -10.34 2.50 -8.10
CA ALA A 172 -10.08 2.31 -9.52
C ALA A 172 -8.58 2.45 -9.82
N LEU A 173 -7.95 3.51 -9.32
CA LEU A 173 -6.52 3.75 -9.48
C LEU A 173 -5.67 2.62 -8.89
N GLU A 174 -5.99 2.12 -7.69
CA GLU A 174 -5.28 0.99 -7.06
C GLU A 174 -5.30 -0.26 -7.95
N LYS A 175 -6.45 -0.53 -8.57
CA LYS A 175 -6.57 -1.65 -9.51
C LYS A 175 -5.68 -1.44 -10.74
N ASP A 176 -5.67 -0.25 -11.30
CA ASP A 176 -4.90 0.08 -12.49
C ASP A 176 -3.39 0.05 -12.21
N ILE A 177 -2.91 0.66 -11.11
CA ILE A 177 -1.48 0.64 -10.73
C ILE A 177 -0.98 -0.76 -10.41
N THR A 178 -1.84 -1.61 -9.83
CA THR A 178 -1.51 -3.01 -9.55
C THR A 178 -1.33 -3.80 -10.85
N LEU A 179 -2.16 -3.54 -11.86
CA LEU A 179 -2.03 -4.15 -13.18
C LEU A 179 -0.78 -3.62 -13.91
N ASP A 180 -0.60 -2.33 -13.96
CA ASP A 180 0.47 -1.68 -14.74
C ASP A 180 1.84 -1.71 -14.05
N GLY A 181 1.91 -1.97 -12.76
CA GLY A 181 3.13 -1.93 -11.97
C GLY A 181 3.76 -0.52 -11.88
N THR A 182 2.96 0.54 -12.02
CA THR A 182 3.43 1.94 -11.98
C THR A 182 3.47 2.51 -10.57
N SER A 183 2.86 1.84 -9.61
CA SER A 183 2.88 2.12 -8.18
C SER A 183 2.34 0.91 -7.42
N HIS A 184 2.23 0.98 -6.08
CA HIS A 184 1.61 -0.05 -5.27
C HIS A 184 0.99 0.55 -4.01
N ALA A 185 -0.17 0.02 -3.60
CA ALA A 185 -0.90 0.47 -2.42
C ALA A 185 -0.42 -0.30 -1.17
N TYR A 186 0.61 0.23 -0.50
CA TYR A 186 1.09 -0.35 0.76
C TYR A 186 0.23 0.11 1.93
N SER A 187 -0.17 -0.84 2.78
CA SER A 187 -0.87 -0.50 4.03
C SER A 187 0.06 0.19 5.03
N CYS A 188 -0.50 0.96 5.97
CA CYS A 188 0.29 1.52 7.08
C CYS A 188 1.04 0.44 7.88
N THR A 189 0.47 -0.77 7.98
CA THR A 189 1.15 -1.93 8.61
C THR A 189 2.39 -2.35 7.84
N ASP A 190 2.31 -2.42 6.50
CA ASP A 190 3.46 -2.82 5.67
C ASP A 190 4.56 -1.78 5.73
N ILE A 191 4.19 -0.50 5.67
CA ILE A 191 5.10 0.63 5.80
C ILE A 191 5.80 0.63 7.17
N ALA A 192 5.03 0.50 8.25
CA ALA A 192 5.58 0.44 9.61
C ALA A 192 6.51 -0.77 9.79
N ARG A 193 6.15 -1.92 9.22
CA ARG A 193 7.00 -3.12 9.24
C ARG A 193 8.31 -2.91 8.47
N ALA A 194 8.26 -2.27 7.31
CA ALA A 194 9.43 -1.96 6.51
C ALA A 194 10.38 -1.02 7.26
N LEU A 195 9.86 0.08 7.84
CA LEU A 195 10.63 1.00 8.68
C LEU A 195 11.25 0.30 9.90
N ALA A 196 10.48 -0.52 10.62
CA ALA A 196 10.99 -1.27 11.77
C ALA A 196 12.05 -2.32 11.39
N GLY A 197 11.99 -2.87 10.17
CA GLY A 197 12.88 -3.92 9.70
C GLY A 197 14.19 -3.43 9.09
N SER A 198 14.11 -2.54 8.11
CA SER A 198 15.24 -2.04 7.32
C SER A 198 15.54 -0.55 7.54
N GLY A 199 14.71 0.14 8.32
CA GLY A 199 14.77 1.60 8.41
C GLY A 199 14.27 2.32 7.17
N CYS A 200 13.92 1.59 6.09
CA CYS A 200 13.49 2.18 4.82
C CYS A 200 12.12 1.68 4.43
N ALA A 201 11.31 2.58 3.88
CA ALA A 201 10.00 2.23 3.33
C ALA A 201 9.77 2.90 1.98
N VAL A 202 8.96 2.25 1.17
CA VAL A 202 8.43 2.79 -0.08
C VAL A 202 6.92 2.96 0.07
N VAL A 203 6.40 4.09 -0.38
CA VAL A 203 4.97 4.42 -0.32
C VAL A 203 4.51 4.79 -1.72
N GLY A 204 3.38 4.24 -2.16
CA GLY A 204 2.80 4.59 -3.45
C GLY A 204 2.47 6.09 -3.52
N ALA A 205 2.67 6.68 -4.68
CA ALA A 205 2.37 8.08 -4.88
C ALA A 205 1.30 8.29 -5.96
N VAL A 206 0.48 9.31 -5.75
CA VAL A 206 -0.57 9.76 -6.67
C VAL A 206 -0.41 11.26 -6.93
N ALA A 207 -0.85 11.71 -8.09
CA ALA A 207 -0.87 13.13 -8.43
C ALA A 207 -2.29 13.57 -8.80
N CYS A 208 -2.62 14.79 -8.45
CA CYS A 208 -3.84 15.46 -8.92
C CYS A 208 -3.60 16.00 -10.33
N VAL A 209 -4.33 15.50 -11.32
CA VAL A 209 -4.25 15.93 -12.71
C VAL A 209 -5.60 16.44 -13.19
N ARG A 210 -5.59 17.49 -14.02
CA ARG A 210 -6.84 17.94 -14.66
C ARG A 210 -7.08 17.16 -15.93
N THR A 211 -8.27 16.58 -16.05
CA THR A 211 -8.71 15.99 -17.30
C THR A 211 -8.85 17.08 -18.39
N PRO A 212 -8.75 16.71 -19.68
CA PRO A 212 -8.97 17.66 -20.78
C PRO A 212 -10.32 18.38 -20.66
N GLU A 213 -10.40 19.61 -21.14
CA GLU A 213 -11.68 20.38 -21.13
C GLU A 213 -12.80 19.66 -21.87
N SER A 214 -12.47 18.88 -22.91
CA SER A 214 -13.41 18.00 -23.63
C SER A 214 -14.06 16.95 -22.71
N GLU A 215 -13.43 16.61 -21.59
CA GLU A 215 -13.91 15.69 -20.56
C GLU A 215 -14.42 16.42 -19.31
N GLY A 216 -14.53 17.76 -19.38
CA GLY A 216 -15.09 18.60 -18.32
C GLY A 216 -14.08 19.25 -17.39
N GLY A 217 -12.78 19.12 -17.64
CA GLY A 217 -11.72 19.79 -16.87
C GLY A 217 -11.67 19.43 -15.39
N LYS A 218 -12.18 18.24 -15.03
CA LYS A 218 -12.27 17.75 -13.63
C LYS A 218 -10.93 17.34 -13.08
N LEU A 219 -10.79 17.36 -11.76
CA LEU A 219 -9.63 16.80 -11.10
C LEU A 219 -9.76 15.27 -11.05
N ALA A 220 -8.72 14.59 -11.49
CA ALA A 220 -8.57 13.15 -11.43
C ALA A 220 -7.26 12.80 -10.73
N LEU A 221 -7.16 11.56 -10.25
CA LEU A 221 -5.94 11.03 -9.67
C LEU A 221 -5.20 10.20 -10.72
N ALA A 222 -3.88 10.38 -10.79
CA ALA A 222 -3.00 9.61 -11.66
C ALA A 222 -1.85 8.98 -10.85
N PRO A 223 -1.25 7.86 -11.32
CA PRO A 223 -0.07 7.29 -10.69
C PRO A 223 1.09 8.29 -10.73
N ALA A 224 1.82 8.43 -9.62
CA ALA A 224 2.97 9.32 -9.51
C ALA A 224 4.24 8.60 -9.04
N GLY A 225 4.31 7.28 -9.25
CA GLY A 225 5.45 6.46 -8.86
C GLY A 225 5.47 6.17 -7.37
N TYR A 226 6.62 6.38 -6.73
CA TYR A 226 6.82 6.07 -5.32
C TYR A 226 7.52 7.20 -4.58
N ALA A 227 7.16 7.39 -3.32
CA ALA A 227 7.88 8.21 -2.35
C ALA A 227 8.75 7.28 -1.48
N ILE A 228 9.99 7.70 -1.19
CA ILE A 228 10.97 6.92 -0.47
C ILE A 228 11.24 7.56 0.89
N PHE A 229 11.21 6.73 1.93
CA PHE A 229 11.44 7.14 3.31
C PHE A 229 12.58 6.35 3.92
N ARG A 230 13.39 7.02 4.74
CA ARG A 230 14.43 6.42 5.57
C ARG A 230 14.29 6.95 6.99
N ASP A 231 14.25 6.03 7.97
CA ASP A 231 14.04 6.33 9.40
C ASP A 231 12.77 7.15 9.68
N GLY A 232 11.80 7.07 8.76
CA GLY A 232 10.55 7.84 8.78
C GLY A 232 10.60 9.15 8.01
N ASP A 233 11.76 9.66 7.63
CA ASP A 233 11.94 10.91 6.89
C ASP A 233 11.85 10.68 5.38
N TYR A 234 11.23 11.60 4.67
CA TYR A 234 11.20 11.61 3.20
C TYR A 234 12.58 11.93 2.63
N VAL A 235 13.11 11.03 1.79
CA VAL A 235 14.44 11.20 1.21
C VAL A 235 14.45 11.33 -0.30
N GLY A 236 13.34 11.05 -0.97
CA GLY A 236 13.25 11.19 -2.42
C GLY A 236 12.07 10.43 -3.03
N SER A 237 12.06 10.31 -4.34
CA SER A 237 11.00 9.64 -5.09
C SER A 237 11.53 8.85 -6.28
N ILE A 238 10.73 7.89 -6.71
CA ILE A 238 10.89 7.18 -7.99
C ILE A 238 9.79 7.68 -8.92
N GLU A 239 10.22 8.20 -10.06
CA GLU A 239 9.31 8.78 -11.05
C GLU A 239 8.50 7.70 -11.80
N PRO A 240 7.31 8.03 -12.34
CA PRO A 240 6.45 7.05 -13.04
C PRO A 240 7.16 6.29 -14.16
N GLY A 241 8.10 6.92 -14.86
CA GLY A 241 8.86 6.30 -15.95
C GLY A 241 9.74 5.12 -15.53
N THR A 242 10.23 5.13 -14.30
CA THR A 242 11.09 4.06 -13.72
C THR A 242 10.35 3.22 -12.68
N ALA A 243 9.13 3.60 -12.31
CA ALA A 243 8.36 2.94 -11.25
C ALA A 243 8.10 1.45 -11.53
N ARG A 244 7.93 1.06 -12.81
CA ARG A 244 7.79 -0.36 -13.19
C ARG A 244 9.02 -1.18 -12.81
N GLY A 245 10.22 -0.63 -12.98
CA GLY A 245 11.46 -1.26 -12.53
C GLY A 245 11.49 -1.44 -11.01
N ALA A 246 11.04 -0.43 -10.27
CA ALA A 246 10.91 -0.53 -8.82
C ALA A 246 9.91 -1.61 -8.40
N SER A 247 8.73 -1.66 -9.03
CA SER A 247 7.71 -2.69 -8.75
C SER A 247 8.22 -4.11 -9.05
N MET A 248 9.02 -4.28 -10.11
CA MET A 248 9.65 -5.56 -10.43
C MET A 248 10.68 -5.97 -9.37
N LEU A 249 11.53 -5.04 -8.94
CA LEU A 249 12.53 -5.29 -7.90
C LEU A 249 11.90 -5.57 -6.53
N LEU A 250 10.80 -4.88 -6.21
CA LEU A 250 10.02 -5.07 -4.99
C LEU A 250 9.15 -6.34 -5.01
N GLY A 251 9.03 -7.00 -6.17
CA GLY A 251 8.22 -8.21 -6.32
C GLY A 251 6.70 -7.95 -6.33
N VAL A 252 6.28 -6.72 -6.59
CA VAL A 252 4.86 -6.29 -6.66
C VAL A 252 4.40 -5.95 -8.08
N ALA A 253 5.22 -6.26 -9.10
CA ALA A 253 4.85 -6.02 -10.50
C ALA A 253 3.64 -6.86 -10.90
N GLY A 254 2.64 -6.21 -11.47
CA GLY A 254 1.44 -6.83 -12.02
C GLY A 254 1.63 -7.38 -13.44
N HIS A 255 0.53 -7.53 -14.14
CA HIS A 255 0.44 -8.10 -15.48
C HIS A 255 0.40 -7.02 -16.59
N GLY A 256 1.03 -5.89 -16.38
CA GLY A 256 0.99 -4.75 -17.30
C GLY A 256 1.64 -5.00 -18.65
N ASP A 257 1.24 -4.21 -19.64
CA ASP A 257 1.77 -4.29 -20.98
C ASP A 257 3.09 -3.52 -21.11
N LEU A 258 4.02 -4.11 -21.86
CA LEU A 258 5.36 -3.60 -22.10
C LEU A 258 5.61 -3.46 -23.58
N ALA A 259 6.04 -2.28 -24.01
CA ALA A 259 6.44 -2.04 -25.38
C ALA A 259 7.93 -2.34 -25.56
N VAL A 260 8.27 -3.25 -26.44
CA VAL A 260 9.65 -3.50 -26.89
C VAL A 260 9.78 -3.18 -28.37
N THR A 261 11.01 -2.91 -28.80
CA THR A 261 11.30 -2.65 -30.21
C THR A 261 12.09 -3.83 -30.75
N ASP A 262 11.62 -4.42 -31.86
CA ASP A 262 12.36 -5.47 -32.57
C ASP A 262 13.52 -4.88 -33.40
N ARG A 263 14.38 -5.76 -33.97
CA ARG A 263 15.55 -5.35 -34.78
C ARG A 263 15.20 -4.52 -36.01
N ASP A 264 13.99 -4.65 -36.52
CA ASP A 264 13.50 -3.88 -37.68
C ASP A 264 12.91 -2.52 -37.27
N GLY A 265 12.96 -2.17 -35.97
CA GLY A 265 12.42 -0.94 -35.44
C GLY A 265 10.91 -0.97 -35.22
N SER A 266 10.25 -2.13 -35.31
CA SER A 266 8.83 -2.27 -35.08
C SER A 266 8.52 -2.43 -33.61
N THR A 267 7.44 -1.77 -33.14
CA THR A 267 6.95 -1.92 -31.76
C THR A 267 6.17 -3.22 -31.62
N VAL A 268 6.53 -3.98 -30.58
CA VAL A 268 5.82 -5.19 -30.15
C VAL A 268 5.30 -4.95 -28.74
N MET A 269 4.02 -5.22 -28.52
CA MET A 269 3.42 -5.16 -27.18
C MET A 269 3.49 -6.54 -26.55
N LEU A 270 4.05 -6.60 -25.35
CA LEU A 270 4.15 -7.81 -24.55
C LEU A 270 3.33 -7.60 -23.28
N THR A 271 2.55 -8.61 -22.86
CA THR A 271 1.90 -8.63 -21.55
C THR A 271 2.76 -9.43 -20.59
N LEU A 272 3.12 -8.85 -19.44
CA LEU A 272 3.89 -9.51 -18.40
C LEU A 272 3.01 -10.53 -17.66
N ASP A 273 3.41 -11.80 -17.67
CA ASP A 273 2.71 -12.88 -16.94
C ASP A 273 3.24 -13.02 -15.51
N SER A 274 4.55 -12.88 -15.34
CA SER A 274 5.18 -12.93 -14.03
C SER A 274 6.56 -12.30 -14.02
N CYS A 275 6.92 -11.74 -12.87
CA CYS A 275 8.27 -11.28 -12.56
C CYS A 275 8.70 -11.88 -11.21
N LYS A 276 9.92 -12.39 -11.14
CA LYS A 276 10.52 -12.88 -9.88
C LYS A 276 11.90 -12.26 -9.74
N THR A 277 12.14 -11.65 -8.60
CA THR A 277 13.40 -11.00 -8.24
C THR A 277 14.07 -11.78 -7.10
N ASP A 278 15.40 -11.94 -7.19
CA ASP A 278 16.23 -12.60 -6.19
C ASP A 278 17.51 -11.77 -5.98
N PHE A 279 17.88 -11.56 -4.72
CA PHE A 279 19.08 -10.84 -4.31
C PHE A 279 20.07 -11.81 -3.67
N ARG A 280 21.29 -11.88 -4.16
CA ARG A 280 22.31 -12.78 -3.64
C ARG A 280 23.61 -12.05 -3.34
N PRO A 281 24.13 -12.16 -2.10
CA PRO A 281 25.44 -11.63 -1.78
C PRO A 281 26.53 -12.50 -2.38
N VAL A 282 27.57 -11.87 -2.87
CA VAL A 282 28.84 -12.50 -3.19
C VAL A 282 29.89 -12.00 -2.22
N TRP A 283 30.41 -12.93 -1.43
CA TRP A 283 31.40 -12.64 -0.39
C TRP A 283 32.79 -13.03 -0.86
N ASP A 284 33.80 -12.20 -0.56
CA ASP A 284 35.17 -12.51 -0.72
C ASP A 284 35.68 -13.53 0.30
N ASN A 285 36.88 -14.03 0.10
CA ASN A 285 37.51 -15.06 0.96
C ASN A 285 37.74 -14.55 2.40
N ASP A 286 37.91 -13.25 2.59
CA ASP A 286 38.10 -12.58 3.87
C ASP A 286 36.75 -12.29 4.59
N GLY A 287 35.60 -12.56 3.92
CA GLY A 287 34.26 -12.33 4.44
C GLY A 287 33.68 -10.96 4.12
N THR A 288 34.38 -10.13 3.35
CA THR A 288 33.87 -8.83 2.89
C THR A 288 32.81 -9.02 1.79
N LEU A 289 31.79 -8.17 1.75
CA LEU A 289 30.77 -8.19 0.70
C LEU A 289 31.37 -7.58 -0.59
N ALA A 290 31.67 -8.45 -1.55
CA ALA A 290 32.27 -8.05 -2.83
C ALA A 290 31.25 -7.40 -3.78
N ARG A 291 30.04 -7.95 -3.83
CA ARG A 291 28.93 -7.43 -4.65
C ARG A 291 27.61 -8.07 -4.27
N VAL A 292 26.53 -7.51 -4.81
CA VAL A 292 25.19 -8.11 -4.79
C VAL A 292 24.81 -8.50 -6.22
N ASP A 293 24.48 -9.77 -6.44
CA ASP A 293 23.91 -10.24 -7.70
C ASP A 293 22.38 -10.18 -7.62
N VAL A 294 21.76 -9.42 -8.52
CA VAL A 294 20.30 -9.25 -8.67
C VAL A 294 19.85 -10.03 -9.90
N THR A 295 18.94 -10.96 -9.72
CA THR A 295 18.40 -11.77 -10.81
C THR A 295 16.92 -11.54 -10.97
N LEU A 296 16.49 -11.06 -12.14
CA LEU A 296 15.08 -10.95 -12.50
C LEU A 296 14.74 -12.06 -13.53
N LYS A 297 13.66 -12.78 -13.27
CA LYS A 297 13.11 -13.79 -14.19
C LYS A 297 11.73 -13.37 -14.62
N LEU A 298 11.59 -13.11 -15.92
CA LEU A 298 10.36 -12.60 -16.54
C LEU A 298 9.73 -13.67 -17.41
N ARG A 299 8.41 -13.74 -17.36
CA ARG A 299 7.60 -14.44 -18.36
C ARG A 299 6.61 -13.43 -18.95
N ALA A 300 6.52 -13.41 -20.27
CA ALA A 300 5.65 -12.52 -20.99
C ALA A 300 5.03 -13.20 -22.20
N GLY A 301 3.85 -12.75 -22.59
CA GLY A 301 3.20 -13.16 -23.82
C GLY A 301 3.19 -12.02 -24.83
N ILE A 302 3.10 -12.35 -26.12
CA ILE A 302 2.93 -11.34 -27.17
C ILE A 302 1.46 -10.93 -27.20
N ALA A 303 1.18 -9.65 -26.94
CA ALA A 303 -0.16 -9.07 -26.96
C ALA A 303 -0.51 -8.49 -28.34
N GLU A 304 0.43 -7.75 -28.95
CA GLU A 304 0.21 -7.11 -30.25
C GLU A 304 1.49 -7.08 -31.08
N LEU A 305 1.33 -7.37 -32.37
CA LEU A 305 2.37 -7.22 -33.39
C LEU A 305 1.88 -6.21 -34.43
N ARG A 306 2.65 -5.16 -34.67
CA ARG A 306 2.34 -4.18 -35.72
C ARG A 306 2.52 -4.73 -37.14
N VAL A 307 3.50 -5.65 -37.26
CA VAL A 307 3.78 -6.33 -38.53
C VAL A 307 3.60 -7.81 -38.33
N PRO A 308 2.80 -8.52 -39.12
CA PRO A 308 2.63 -9.94 -39.01
C PRO A 308 3.99 -10.66 -39.09
N ARG A 309 4.32 -11.42 -38.07
CA ARG A 309 5.57 -12.21 -37.99
C ARG A 309 5.22 -13.64 -37.65
N ARG A 310 6.01 -14.58 -38.11
CA ARG A 310 5.92 -15.97 -37.64
C ARG A 310 6.48 -16.09 -36.23
N ILE A 311 5.60 -16.03 -35.25
CA ILE A 311 5.94 -16.08 -33.81
C ILE A 311 6.60 -17.41 -33.41
N THR A 312 6.51 -18.43 -34.27
CA THR A 312 7.13 -19.76 -34.06
C THR A 312 8.61 -19.82 -34.36
N VAL A 313 9.15 -18.81 -34.99
CA VAL A 313 10.58 -18.79 -35.32
C VAL A 313 11.37 -18.51 -34.03
N ARG A 314 12.18 -19.48 -33.62
CA ARG A 314 12.98 -19.40 -32.41
C ARG A 314 13.86 -18.15 -32.36
N GLU A 315 14.43 -17.79 -33.51
CA GLU A 315 15.26 -16.58 -33.63
C GLU A 315 14.49 -15.29 -33.26
N TYR A 316 13.22 -15.20 -33.64
CA TYR A 316 12.39 -14.03 -33.28
C TYR A 316 12.03 -14.00 -31.79
N GLN A 317 11.78 -15.17 -31.19
CA GLN A 317 11.57 -15.27 -29.73
C GLN A 317 12.84 -14.88 -28.96
N ASP A 318 14.00 -15.37 -29.40
CA ASP A 318 15.29 -15.02 -28.77
C ASP A 318 15.58 -13.51 -28.88
N GLU A 319 15.16 -12.87 -29.98
CA GLU A 319 15.24 -11.43 -30.19
C GLU A 319 14.35 -10.67 -29.22
N LEU A 320 13.08 -11.07 -29.07
CA LEU A 320 12.15 -10.44 -28.14
C LEU A 320 12.58 -10.65 -26.67
N ASN A 321 13.12 -11.83 -26.36
CA ASN A 321 13.72 -12.11 -25.05
C ASN A 321 14.87 -11.14 -24.74
N ALA A 322 15.75 -10.91 -25.72
CA ALA A 322 16.87 -9.98 -25.57
C ALA A 322 16.40 -8.52 -25.42
N ALA A 323 15.40 -8.10 -26.22
CA ALA A 323 14.83 -6.76 -26.16
C ALA A 323 14.15 -6.49 -24.81
N LEU A 324 13.33 -7.45 -24.32
CA LEU A 324 12.67 -7.34 -23.01
C LEU A 324 13.70 -7.34 -21.87
N ALA A 325 14.72 -8.23 -21.94
CA ALA A 325 15.77 -8.26 -20.94
C ALA A 325 16.56 -6.95 -20.89
N ALA A 326 16.90 -6.36 -22.04
CA ALA A 326 17.60 -5.08 -22.10
C ALA A 326 16.77 -3.93 -21.49
N LEU A 327 15.48 -3.85 -21.83
CA LEU A 327 14.56 -2.84 -21.29
C LEU A 327 14.49 -2.91 -19.76
N VAL A 328 14.25 -4.10 -19.22
CA VAL A 328 14.11 -4.30 -17.77
C VAL A 328 15.44 -4.16 -17.04
N THR A 329 16.57 -4.53 -17.67
CA THR A 329 17.90 -4.27 -17.10
C THR A 329 18.11 -2.78 -16.87
N GLY A 330 17.83 -1.94 -17.88
CA GLY A 330 17.95 -0.48 -17.74
C GLY A 330 17.09 0.06 -16.59
N TRP A 331 15.84 -0.33 -16.51
CA TRP A 331 14.97 0.10 -15.40
C TRP A 331 15.48 -0.36 -14.03
N ALA A 332 15.96 -1.59 -13.93
CA ALA A 332 16.47 -2.11 -12.67
C ALA A 332 17.75 -1.39 -12.23
N GLU A 333 18.66 -1.12 -13.17
CA GLU A 333 19.91 -0.37 -12.91
C GLU A 333 19.61 1.06 -12.47
N ASP A 334 18.68 1.75 -13.12
CA ASP A 334 18.26 3.11 -12.75
C ASP A 334 17.67 3.17 -11.32
N VAL A 335 16.81 2.22 -10.96
CA VAL A 335 16.20 2.15 -9.63
C VAL A 335 17.24 1.79 -8.56
N ILE A 336 18.14 0.86 -8.83
CA ILE A 336 19.21 0.49 -7.91
C ILE A 336 20.13 1.69 -7.69
N ALA A 337 20.52 2.39 -8.75
CA ALA A 337 21.35 3.58 -8.66
C ALA A 337 20.67 4.68 -7.84
N ALA A 338 19.35 4.90 -8.03
CA ALA A 338 18.58 5.84 -7.22
C ALA A 338 18.54 5.42 -5.75
N SER A 339 18.32 4.13 -5.44
CA SER A 339 18.34 3.59 -4.08
C SER A 339 19.70 3.79 -3.40
N GLN A 340 20.78 3.54 -4.11
CA GLN A 340 22.15 3.76 -3.63
C GLN A 340 22.46 5.25 -3.43
N ALA A 341 22.07 6.11 -4.36
CA ALA A 341 22.27 7.56 -4.25
C ALA A 341 21.54 8.16 -3.04
N LEU A 342 20.33 7.68 -2.75
CA LEU A 342 19.55 8.07 -1.57
C LEU A 342 20.08 7.47 -0.26
N GLY A 343 20.97 6.47 -0.33
CA GLY A 343 21.39 5.70 0.84
C GLY A 343 20.24 4.98 1.53
N ALA A 344 19.19 4.68 0.79
CA ALA A 344 17.97 4.08 1.29
C ALA A 344 17.73 2.73 0.59
N ASP A 345 17.96 1.64 1.30
CA ASP A 345 17.67 0.28 0.82
C ASP A 345 16.16 -0.02 0.94
N PHE A 346 15.37 0.69 0.15
CA PHE A 346 13.93 0.45 0.08
C PHE A 346 13.57 -0.81 -0.73
N LEU A 347 14.54 -1.40 -1.41
CA LEU A 347 14.38 -2.64 -2.16
C LEU A 347 14.43 -3.88 -1.27
N GLY A 348 14.87 -3.73 0.00
CA GLY A 348 14.97 -4.82 0.96
C GLY A 348 16.16 -5.75 0.70
N VAL A 349 17.21 -5.27 0.04
CA VAL A 349 18.42 -6.06 -0.26
C VAL A 349 19.07 -6.52 1.04
N GLY A 350 19.26 -5.63 2.03
CA GLY A 350 19.79 -5.99 3.34
C GLY A 350 18.98 -7.05 4.04
N GLN A 351 17.65 -6.99 3.94
CA GLN A 351 16.75 -8.00 4.50
C GLN A 351 16.94 -9.36 3.81
N ALA A 352 17.08 -9.38 2.49
CA ALA A 352 17.37 -10.60 1.73
C ALA A 352 18.73 -11.19 2.13
N LEU A 353 19.75 -10.35 2.31
CA LEU A 353 21.08 -10.77 2.76
C LEU A 353 21.07 -11.32 4.20
N ALA A 354 20.23 -10.77 5.06
CA ALA A 354 20.08 -11.22 6.46
C ALA A 354 19.63 -12.69 6.57
N ILE A 355 18.79 -13.16 5.64
CA ILE A 355 18.23 -14.51 5.66
C ILE A 355 19.31 -15.59 5.54
N GLY A 356 20.39 -15.35 4.80
CA GLY A 356 21.49 -16.32 4.60
C GLY A 356 22.85 -15.88 5.11
N GLY A 357 22.98 -14.63 5.58
CA GLY A 357 24.28 -13.98 5.84
C GLY A 357 24.96 -14.37 7.16
N GLY A 358 24.18 -14.77 8.16
CA GLY A 358 24.72 -15.18 9.45
C GLY A 358 25.69 -14.15 10.04
N ARG A 359 26.90 -14.62 10.41
CA ARG A 359 27.95 -13.76 11.01
C ARG A 359 28.46 -12.68 10.06
N ARG A 360 28.47 -12.94 8.75
CA ARG A 360 28.91 -11.97 7.74
C ARG A 360 27.95 -10.78 7.65
N TRP A 361 26.65 -11.06 7.66
CA TRP A 361 25.63 -10.01 7.72
C TRP A 361 25.72 -9.22 9.03
N ALA A 362 25.87 -9.91 10.17
CA ALA A 362 25.98 -9.26 11.48
C ALA A 362 27.16 -8.28 11.57
N ALA A 363 28.20 -8.47 10.78
CA ALA A 363 29.38 -7.59 10.74
C ALA A 363 29.14 -6.28 9.97
N ILE A 364 28.16 -6.23 9.05
CA ILE A 364 27.92 -5.05 8.19
C ILE A 364 26.54 -4.41 8.37
N ARG A 365 25.62 -5.08 9.11
CA ARG A 365 24.23 -4.62 9.23
C ARG A 365 24.09 -3.22 9.81
N ASP A 366 24.93 -2.89 10.80
CA ASP A 366 24.85 -1.60 11.50
C ASP A 366 25.37 -0.44 10.62
N ASP A 367 26.25 -0.76 9.66
CA ASP A 367 26.79 0.16 8.64
C ASP A 367 26.12 -0.02 7.27
N TRP A 368 25.04 -0.82 7.19
CA TRP A 368 24.40 -1.19 5.94
C TRP A 368 24.06 0.00 5.03
N PRO A 369 23.53 1.13 5.51
CA PRO A 369 23.25 2.27 4.62
C PRO A 369 24.49 2.78 3.89
N ALA A 370 25.64 2.81 4.55
CA ALA A 370 26.91 3.23 3.92
C ALA A 370 27.48 2.15 2.98
N VAL A 371 27.37 0.88 3.36
CA VAL A 371 27.75 -0.26 2.51
C VAL A 371 26.89 -0.28 1.25
N TRP A 372 25.56 -0.09 1.37
CA TRP A 372 24.64 -0.09 0.25
C TRP A 372 24.96 1.00 -0.78
N GLN A 373 25.33 2.18 -0.34
CA GLN A 373 25.72 3.28 -1.24
C GLN A 373 26.89 2.95 -2.16
N SER A 374 27.77 2.03 -1.75
CA SER A 374 29.02 1.79 -2.46
C SER A 374 29.21 0.37 -2.99
N VAL A 375 28.40 -0.59 -2.52
CA VAL A 375 28.53 -1.98 -2.94
C VAL A 375 28.20 -2.14 -4.43
N PRO A 376 29.07 -2.80 -5.22
CA PRO A 376 28.76 -3.09 -6.60
C PRO A 376 27.52 -4.00 -6.72
N VAL A 377 26.62 -3.67 -7.66
CA VAL A 377 25.47 -4.50 -7.96
C VAL A 377 25.55 -4.98 -9.40
N ARG A 378 25.31 -6.27 -9.61
CA ARG A 378 25.22 -6.88 -10.93
C ARG A 378 23.79 -7.31 -11.19
N VAL A 379 23.17 -6.71 -12.20
CA VAL A 379 21.83 -7.09 -12.65
C VAL A 379 21.92 -8.14 -13.75
N THR A 380 21.10 -9.17 -13.66
CA THR A 380 20.94 -10.20 -14.69
C THR A 380 19.45 -10.43 -14.90
N VAL A 381 18.96 -10.18 -16.12
CA VAL A 381 17.57 -10.39 -16.49
C VAL A 381 17.47 -11.57 -17.44
N SER A 382 16.58 -12.50 -17.13
CA SER A 382 16.21 -13.62 -17.99
C SER A 382 14.74 -13.47 -18.39
N ALA A 383 14.47 -13.32 -19.66
CA ALA A 383 13.13 -13.22 -20.22
C ALA A 383 12.76 -14.50 -20.98
N ASP A 384 11.49 -14.88 -20.88
CA ASP A 384 10.87 -16.00 -21.58
C ASP A 384 9.57 -15.48 -22.21
N VAL A 385 9.67 -15.03 -23.48
CA VAL A 385 8.54 -14.54 -24.25
C VAL A 385 7.88 -15.72 -24.96
N GLY A 386 6.73 -16.10 -24.45
CA GLY A 386 5.92 -17.17 -25.00
C GLY A 386 4.83 -16.68 -25.96
N ARG A 387 3.98 -17.60 -26.38
CA ARG A 387 2.77 -17.31 -27.15
C ARG A 387 1.68 -16.85 -26.20
N THR A 388 0.93 -15.83 -26.60
CA THR A 388 -0.32 -15.48 -25.94
C THR A 388 -1.46 -16.06 -26.76
N PHE A 389 -2.30 -16.89 -26.16
CA PHE A 389 -3.49 -17.51 -26.77
C PHE A 389 -3.25 -18.44 -27.96
N ASP A 390 -4.33 -18.87 -28.62
CA ASP A 390 -4.36 -19.94 -29.63
C ASP A 390 -3.83 -19.55 -31.02
N LEU A 391 -3.47 -18.30 -31.24
CA LEU A 391 -2.94 -17.83 -32.53
C LEU A 391 -1.46 -18.18 -32.66
N ARG A 392 -1.13 -19.04 -33.59
CA ARG A 392 0.26 -19.46 -33.89
C ARG A 392 1.01 -18.44 -34.75
N ASP A 393 0.29 -17.74 -35.60
CA ASP A 393 0.82 -16.75 -36.54
C ASP A 393 -0.09 -15.51 -36.52
N GLY A 394 0.45 -14.33 -36.84
CA GLY A 394 -0.38 -13.15 -37.06
C GLY A 394 -1.37 -13.38 -38.21
N ILE A 395 -2.51 -12.70 -38.17
CA ILE A 395 -3.49 -12.75 -39.26
C ILE A 395 -2.84 -12.10 -40.47
N ASP A 396 -2.45 -12.89 -41.47
CA ASP A 396 -1.95 -12.41 -42.74
C ASP A 396 -3.13 -12.11 -43.67
N THR A 397 -3.42 -10.83 -43.86
CA THR A 397 -4.45 -10.36 -44.78
C THR A 397 -3.93 -10.11 -46.20
N SER A 398 -2.63 -10.30 -46.43
CA SER A 398 -1.96 -10.06 -47.72
C SER A 398 -1.97 -11.28 -48.67
N GLY A 399 -2.57 -12.38 -48.23
CA GLY A 399 -2.54 -13.62 -49.00
C GLY A 399 -3.79 -13.85 -49.78
N GLY A 400 -3.69 -13.97 -50.99
CA GLY A 400 -4.73 -14.46 -51.90
C GLY A 400 -4.53 -14.10 -53.31
N GLY A 401 -3.38 -14.45 -53.81
CA GLY A 401 -3.15 -14.38 -55.23
C GLY A 401 -2.35 -15.58 -55.71
N THR A 402 -3.01 -16.72 -55.94
CA THR A 402 -2.85 -17.61 -57.11
C THR A 402 -3.89 -18.67 -57.09
#